data_8ed8d9ecdb0f10058f8658655ad4f47c
#
_entry.id   8ed8d9ecdb0f10058f8658655ad4f47c
#
_cell.length_a   1.000
_cell.length_b   1.000
_cell.length_c   1.000
_cell.angle_alpha   90.00
_cell.angle_beta   90.00
_cell.angle_gamma   90.00
#
_symmetry.space_group_name_H-M   'P 1'
#
loop_
_entity.id
_entity.type
_entity.pdbx_description
1 polymer ?
#
loop_
_entity_poly.entity_id
_entity_poly.type
_entity_poly.pdbx_seq_one_letter_code
_entity_poly.pdbx_strand_id
1 'polypeptide(L)'
;MEFPGFLGNAQVNLKITTQATRGQVYVRLCDVAPDGASTLITRGNLNLTAREGRDKVVEFPAGEWVDVTIPMTGIAYRVPEGHTLRLSVSTAYWPWIWPQAQNEAVEIDLAASRFVVPERLAHEQGSAQEELDKSVVFGEPVQPPLIEVEYPEEGRSGARRPERLK
;
A
#
# COMPACT_ATOMS: atom_id res chain seq x y z
N MET A 1 23.45 1.71 14.40
CA MET A 1 22.28 2.54 14.78
C MET A 1 21.07 1.62 14.67
N GLU A 2 20.48 1.27 15.79
CA GLU A 2 19.30 0.39 15.77
C GLU A 2 18.12 1.22 15.28
N PHE A 3 17.49 0.80 14.18
CA PHE A 3 16.28 1.47 13.70
C PHE A 3 15.13 1.18 14.66
N PRO A 4 14.40 2.19 15.11
CA PRO A 4 13.22 1.98 15.94
C PRO A 4 12.18 1.16 15.19
N GLY A 5 11.34 0.47 15.93
CA GLY A 5 10.19 -0.21 15.32
C GLY A 5 9.16 0.81 14.85
N PHE A 6 8.45 0.49 13.77
CA PHE A 6 7.32 1.27 13.27
C PHE A 6 6.02 0.65 13.78
N LEU A 7 5.12 1.49 14.30
CA LEU A 7 3.79 1.05 14.75
C LEU A 7 2.74 2.10 14.39
N GLY A 8 1.86 1.79 13.46
CA GLY A 8 0.77 2.68 13.03
C GLY A 8 0.75 2.94 11.53
N ASN A 9 0.13 4.03 11.13
CA ASN A 9 -0.04 4.38 9.72
C ASN A 9 1.05 5.35 9.28
N ALA A 10 1.88 4.91 8.34
CA ALA A 10 2.80 5.79 7.64
C ALA A 10 2.05 6.63 6.59
N GLN A 11 2.64 7.76 6.19
CA GLN A 11 2.13 8.56 5.09
C GLN A 11 3.26 9.15 4.25
N VAL A 12 2.98 9.39 2.99
CA VAL A 12 3.89 10.05 2.06
C VAL A 12 3.26 11.35 1.60
N ASN A 13 3.96 12.46 1.81
CA ASN A 13 3.57 13.77 1.31
C ASN A 13 4.46 14.07 0.10
N LEU A 14 3.87 14.12 -1.08
CA LEU A 14 4.58 14.39 -2.32
C LEU A 14 4.15 15.73 -2.90
N LYS A 15 5.12 16.49 -3.41
CA LYS A 15 4.86 17.57 -4.32
C LYS A 15 5.05 17.06 -5.74
N ILE A 16 3.97 17.02 -6.52
CA ILE A 16 3.94 16.39 -7.84
C ILE A 16 3.35 17.30 -8.90
N THR A 17 3.74 17.06 -10.15
CA THR A 17 3.09 17.60 -11.34
C THR A 17 2.89 16.51 -12.40
N THR A 18 1.88 16.66 -13.25
CA THR A 18 1.62 15.79 -14.40
C THR A 18 0.80 16.55 -15.44
N GLN A 19 0.88 16.13 -16.69
CA GLN A 19 0.04 16.68 -17.76
C GLN A 19 -1.36 16.03 -17.82
N ALA A 20 -1.58 14.96 -17.05
CA ALA A 20 -2.89 14.34 -16.95
C ALA A 20 -3.83 15.11 -16.02
N THR A 21 -5.10 15.20 -16.39
CA THR A 21 -6.16 15.72 -15.50
C THR A 21 -6.71 14.64 -14.57
N ARG A 22 -6.41 13.37 -14.86
CA ARG A 22 -6.78 12.19 -14.07
C ARG A 22 -5.61 11.24 -14.01
N GLY A 23 -5.37 10.69 -12.84
CA GLY A 23 -4.24 9.78 -12.64
C GLY A 23 -4.30 9.15 -11.26
N GLN A 24 -3.31 8.33 -10.99
CA GLN A 24 -3.16 7.69 -9.70
C GLN A 24 -1.68 7.55 -9.37
N VAL A 25 -1.37 7.60 -8.08
CA VAL A 25 -0.02 7.43 -7.56
C VAL A 25 -0.02 6.33 -6.52
N TYR A 26 0.95 5.42 -6.64
CA TYR A 26 1.20 4.31 -5.74
C TYR A 26 2.51 4.51 -5.04
N VAL A 27 2.51 4.21 -3.76
CA VAL A 27 3.71 4.19 -2.95
C VAL A 27 3.87 2.83 -2.28
N ARG A 28 5.09 2.32 -2.26
CA ARG A 28 5.46 1.07 -1.60
C ARG A 28 6.67 1.34 -0.73
N LEU A 29 6.56 0.98 0.54
CA LEU A 29 7.70 0.94 1.44
C LEU A 29 8.23 -0.49 1.45
N CYS A 30 9.49 -0.64 1.15
CA CYS A 30 10.18 -1.93 1.13
C CYS A 30 11.38 -1.89 2.08
N ASP A 31 11.64 -3.04 2.69
CA ASP A 31 12.88 -3.37 3.36
C ASP A 31 13.84 -3.98 2.34
N VAL A 32 15.06 -3.48 2.29
CA VAL A 32 16.11 -3.97 1.39
C VAL A 32 17.25 -4.52 2.22
N ALA A 33 17.44 -5.84 2.14
CA ALA A 33 18.51 -6.54 2.81
C ALA A 33 19.89 -6.24 2.17
N PRO A 34 21.01 -6.50 2.85
CA PRO A 34 22.35 -6.26 2.35
C PRO A 34 22.68 -7.01 1.05
N ASP A 35 22.04 -8.14 0.80
CA ASP A 35 22.17 -8.94 -0.44
C ASP A 35 21.33 -8.39 -1.60
N GLY A 36 20.55 -7.31 -1.37
CA GLY A 36 19.68 -6.68 -2.35
C GLY A 36 18.25 -7.25 -2.40
N ALA A 37 17.94 -8.28 -1.62
CA ALA A 37 16.57 -8.79 -1.50
C ALA A 37 15.64 -7.68 -0.99
N SER A 38 14.46 -7.54 -1.62
CA SER A 38 13.53 -6.46 -1.29
C SER A 38 12.17 -7.03 -0.88
N THR A 39 11.76 -6.75 0.35
CA THR A 39 10.50 -7.22 0.94
C THR A 39 9.54 -6.07 1.12
N LEU A 40 8.29 -6.23 0.69
CA LEU A 40 7.25 -5.23 0.88
C LEU A 40 6.85 -5.15 2.35
N ILE A 41 6.95 -3.95 2.94
CA ILE A 41 6.46 -3.65 4.29
C ILE A 41 5.00 -3.18 4.23
N THR A 42 4.77 -2.11 3.49
CA THR A 42 3.44 -1.50 3.36
C THR A 42 3.30 -0.73 2.05
N ARG A 43 2.07 -0.36 1.74
CA ARG A 43 1.73 0.36 0.52
C ARG A 43 0.60 1.34 0.75
N GLY A 44 0.52 2.32 -0.13
CA GLY A 44 -0.58 3.28 -0.20
C GLY A 44 -0.86 3.66 -1.64
N ASN A 45 -2.04 4.22 -1.88
CA ASN A 45 -2.41 4.74 -3.18
C ASN A 45 -3.31 5.95 -3.06
N LEU A 46 -3.24 6.82 -4.05
CA LEU A 46 -4.12 7.96 -4.19
C LEU A 46 -4.59 8.08 -5.63
N ASN A 47 -5.90 8.13 -5.83
CA ASN A 47 -6.48 8.64 -7.05
C ASN A 47 -6.39 10.18 -7.00
N LEU A 48 -5.71 10.79 -7.95
CA LEU A 48 -5.46 12.23 -7.96
C LEU A 48 -6.73 13.07 -8.03
N THR A 49 -7.82 12.51 -8.58
CA THR A 49 -9.13 13.19 -8.58
C THR A 49 -9.86 13.14 -7.24
N ALA A 50 -9.39 12.31 -6.29
CA ALA A 50 -9.91 12.20 -4.93
C ALA A 50 -8.97 12.79 -3.87
N ARG A 51 -7.97 13.60 -4.26
CA ARG A 51 -6.99 14.19 -3.36
C ARG A 51 -7.59 15.14 -2.31
N GLU A 52 -8.74 15.75 -2.63
CA GLU A 52 -9.45 16.68 -1.74
C GLU A 52 -10.61 16.02 -0.98
N GLY A 53 -10.82 14.72 -1.16
CA GLY A 53 -11.91 13.96 -0.55
C GLY A 53 -12.48 12.94 -1.52
N ARG A 54 -13.37 12.07 -1.01
CA ARG A 54 -14.02 11.01 -1.82
C ARG A 54 -15.45 11.36 -2.21
N ASP A 55 -15.95 12.46 -1.72
CA ASP A 55 -17.31 12.97 -1.92
C ASP A 55 -17.48 13.69 -3.27
N LYS A 56 -16.37 14.13 -3.84
CA LYS A 56 -16.35 14.84 -5.13
C LYS A 56 -15.16 14.44 -6.00
N VAL A 57 -15.34 14.53 -7.30
CA VAL A 57 -14.26 14.34 -8.28
C VAL A 57 -13.70 15.72 -8.63
N VAL A 58 -12.41 15.94 -8.34
CA VAL A 58 -11.71 17.19 -8.66
C VAL A 58 -10.58 16.88 -9.64
N GLU A 59 -10.67 17.36 -10.87
CA GLU A 59 -9.61 17.15 -11.86
C GLU A 59 -8.27 17.70 -11.37
N PHE A 60 -7.20 17.00 -11.72
CA PHE A 60 -5.85 17.47 -11.39
C PHE A 60 -5.49 18.65 -12.30
N PRO A 61 -4.92 19.72 -11.76
CA PRO A 61 -4.51 20.88 -12.57
C PRO A 61 -3.24 20.51 -13.37
N ALA A 62 -3.45 20.17 -14.64
CA ALA A 62 -2.37 19.71 -15.52
C ALA A 62 -1.24 20.75 -15.61
N GLY A 63 -0.01 20.30 -15.43
CA GLY A 63 1.19 21.12 -15.48
C GLY A 63 1.47 21.96 -14.22
N GLU A 64 0.59 21.95 -13.23
CA GLU A 64 0.81 22.65 -11.96
C GLU A 64 1.43 21.73 -10.90
N TRP A 65 2.22 22.32 -9.99
CA TRP A 65 2.75 21.61 -8.82
C TRP A 65 1.72 21.57 -7.70
N VAL A 66 1.35 20.38 -7.27
CA VAL A 66 0.34 20.14 -6.23
C VAL A 66 0.93 19.28 -5.11
N ASP A 67 0.62 19.65 -3.87
CA ASP A 67 0.93 18.83 -2.70
C ASP A 67 -0.16 17.77 -2.51
N VAL A 68 0.24 16.51 -2.41
CA VAL A 68 -0.66 15.37 -2.19
C VAL A 68 -0.20 14.54 -1.01
N THR A 69 -1.14 14.04 -0.21
CA THR A 69 -0.89 13.14 0.92
C THR A 69 -1.41 11.75 0.60
N ILE A 70 -0.54 10.75 0.68
CA ILE A 70 -0.87 9.36 0.41
C ILE A 70 -0.77 8.57 1.71
N PRO A 71 -1.89 8.22 2.33
CA PRO A 71 -1.89 7.36 3.51
C PRO A 71 -1.50 5.93 3.11
N MET A 72 -0.70 5.29 3.95
CA MET A 72 -0.30 3.89 3.79
C MET A 72 -1.06 3.01 4.77
N THR A 73 -1.15 1.71 4.47
CA THR A 73 -1.76 0.73 5.38
C THR A 73 -0.96 0.66 6.68
N GLY A 74 -1.67 0.50 7.80
CA GLY A 74 -1.04 0.36 9.13
C GLY A 74 -0.03 -0.78 9.18
N ILE A 75 1.07 -0.54 9.89
CA ILE A 75 2.20 -1.45 10.04
C ILE A 75 2.61 -1.63 11.49
N ALA A 76 3.12 -2.83 11.77
CA ALA A 76 3.98 -3.13 12.92
C ALA A 76 5.23 -3.80 12.34
N TYR A 77 6.35 -3.08 12.28
CA TYR A 77 7.54 -3.57 11.61
C TYR A 77 8.82 -3.08 12.31
N ARG A 78 9.80 -3.96 12.44
CA ARG A 78 11.15 -3.61 12.88
C ARG A 78 12.11 -3.84 11.72
N VAL A 79 12.85 -2.80 11.34
CA VAL A 79 13.89 -2.93 10.31
C VAL A 79 15.09 -3.66 10.92
N PRO A 80 15.53 -4.79 10.34
CA PRO A 80 16.72 -5.50 10.81
C PRO A 80 17.98 -4.66 10.66
N GLU A 81 18.98 -4.93 11.48
CA GLU A 81 20.27 -4.26 11.37
C GLU A 81 20.92 -4.51 10.00
N GLY A 82 21.52 -3.47 9.44
CA GLY A 82 22.15 -3.52 8.11
C GLY A 82 21.19 -3.40 6.93
N HIS A 83 19.88 -3.42 7.18
CA HIS A 83 18.88 -3.22 6.13
C HIS A 83 18.64 -1.73 5.85
N THR A 84 18.10 -1.42 4.67
CA THR A 84 17.73 -0.07 4.27
C THR A 84 16.27 0.00 3.84
N LEU A 85 15.65 1.16 4.08
CA LEU A 85 14.28 1.41 3.62
C LEU A 85 14.31 2.00 2.19
N ARG A 86 13.43 1.47 1.34
CA ARG A 86 13.21 1.97 -0.01
C ARG A 86 11.76 2.37 -0.17
N LEU A 87 11.52 3.65 -0.48
CA LEU A 87 10.23 4.13 -0.92
C LEU A 87 10.18 4.13 -2.45
N SER A 88 9.23 3.39 -3.02
CA SER A 88 9.01 3.34 -4.47
C SER A 88 7.72 4.07 -4.80
N VAL A 89 7.74 4.91 -5.83
CA VAL A 89 6.57 5.62 -6.35
C VAL A 89 6.31 5.18 -7.78
N SER A 90 5.06 4.94 -8.14
CA SER A 90 4.67 4.53 -9.50
C SER A 90 3.26 5.01 -9.84
N THR A 91 2.94 5.07 -11.13
CA THR A 91 1.59 5.44 -11.63
C THR A 91 0.73 4.22 -11.96
N ALA A 92 1.29 3.00 -11.85
CA ALA A 92 0.60 1.74 -12.09
C ALA A 92 1.03 0.67 -11.08
N TYR A 93 0.09 -0.18 -10.67
CA TYR A 93 0.37 -1.29 -9.74
C TYR A 93 -0.60 -2.46 -9.96
N TRP A 94 -0.55 -3.06 -11.15
CA TRP A 94 -1.31 -4.28 -11.47
C TRP A 94 -0.75 -5.51 -10.70
N PRO A 95 -1.58 -6.45 -10.23
CA PRO A 95 -3.04 -6.54 -10.37
C PRO A 95 -3.82 -5.87 -9.22
N TRP A 96 -3.16 -5.16 -8.32
CA TRP A 96 -3.78 -4.57 -7.14
C TRP A 96 -4.76 -3.45 -7.49
N ILE A 97 -4.46 -2.70 -8.53
CA ILE A 97 -5.32 -1.61 -9.00
C ILE A 97 -5.36 -1.61 -10.53
N TRP A 98 -6.55 -1.34 -11.06
CA TRP A 98 -6.77 -1.21 -12.49
C TRP A 98 -5.99 -0.05 -13.08
N PRO A 99 -5.34 -0.23 -14.25
CA PRO A 99 -4.73 0.85 -15.00
C PRO A 99 -5.76 1.92 -15.34
N GLN A 100 -5.36 3.18 -15.27
CA GLN A 100 -6.17 4.28 -15.76
C GLN A 100 -5.92 4.53 -17.25
N ALA A 101 -6.92 5.14 -17.92
CA ALA A 101 -6.84 5.43 -19.35
C ALA A 101 -5.76 6.49 -19.67
N GLN A 102 -5.51 7.41 -18.73
CA GLN A 102 -4.42 8.38 -18.82
C GLN A 102 -3.26 7.88 -17.94
N ASN A 103 -2.16 7.50 -18.57
CA ASN A 103 -0.96 7.04 -17.88
C ASN A 103 0.23 7.95 -18.22
N GLU A 104 0.05 9.24 -17.93
CA GLU A 104 1.10 10.23 -18.10
C GLU A 104 2.16 10.13 -17.01
N ALA A 105 3.36 10.58 -17.33
CA ALA A 105 4.43 10.67 -16.36
C ALA A 105 4.06 11.64 -15.22
N VAL A 106 4.49 11.28 -14.02
CA VAL A 106 4.41 12.14 -12.83
C VAL A 106 5.82 12.56 -12.47
N GLU A 107 6.05 13.85 -12.38
CA GLU A 107 7.27 14.42 -11.86
C GLU A 107 7.11 14.69 -10.36
N ILE A 108 8.20 14.51 -9.61
CA ILE A 108 8.20 14.64 -8.14
C ILE A 108 9.30 15.61 -7.73
N ASP A 109 8.95 16.63 -6.98
CA ASP A 109 9.90 17.48 -6.27
C ASP A 109 10.34 16.76 -4.99
N LEU A 110 11.50 16.10 -5.03
CA LEU A 110 12.04 15.37 -3.89
C LEU A 110 12.41 16.27 -2.71
N ALA A 111 12.81 17.51 -2.97
CA ALA A 111 13.21 18.44 -1.92
C ALA A 111 12.00 18.92 -1.09
N ALA A 112 10.83 19.01 -1.73
CA ALA A 112 9.58 19.39 -1.09
C ALA A 112 8.75 18.18 -0.60
N SER A 113 9.19 16.96 -0.91
CA SER A 113 8.47 15.73 -0.53
C SER A 113 8.98 15.16 0.80
N ARG A 114 8.10 14.47 1.54
CA ARG A 114 8.40 13.90 2.86
C ARG A 114 7.75 12.55 3.05
N PHE A 115 8.49 11.65 3.71
CA PHE A 115 7.98 10.39 4.21
C PHE A 115 7.88 10.47 5.74
N VAL A 116 6.69 10.21 6.28
CA VAL A 116 6.39 10.26 7.72
C VAL A 116 6.04 8.87 8.20
N VAL A 117 6.78 8.38 9.18
CA VAL A 117 6.63 7.04 9.76
C VAL A 117 6.35 7.17 11.25
N PRO A 118 5.33 6.49 11.79
CA PRO A 118 5.11 6.44 13.23
C PRO A 118 6.19 5.58 13.90
N GLU A 119 6.93 6.18 14.81
CA GLU A 119 7.94 5.48 15.60
C GLU A 119 7.31 4.85 16.85
N ARG A 120 7.68 3.60 17.14
CA ARG A 120 7.31 2.95 18.39
C ARG A 120 8.23 3.42 19.52
N LEU A 121 7.68 4.02 20.54
CA LEU A 121 8.44 4.42 21.71
C LEU A 121 8.87 3.21 22.56
N ALA A 122 10.12 3.20 23.02
CA ALA A 122 10.74 2.05 23.71
C ALA A 122 10.02 1.61 24.99
N HIS A 123 9.31 2.53 25.68
CA HIS A 123 8.62 2.23 26.93
C HIS A 123 7.27 1.50 26.75
N GLU A 124 6.73 1.44 25.52
CA GLU A 124 5.53 0.69 25.20
C GLU A 124 5.79 -0.82 24.99
N GLN A 125 7.06 -1.24 25.11
CA GLN A 125 7.46 -2.63 24.83
C GLN A 125 7.07 -3.62 25.94
N GLY A 126 6.81 -3.16 27.16
CA GLY A 126 6.63 -4.05 28.31
C GLY A 126 5.19 -4.56 28.51
N SER A 127 4.18 -3.70 28.37
CA SER A 127 2.81 -4.05 28.76
C SER A 127 2.00 -4.75 27.66
N ALA A 128 2.18 -4.31 26.40
CA ALA A 128 1.37 -4.86 25.29
C ALA A 128 1.76 -6.29 24.90
N GLN A 129 3.05 -6.64 24.99
CA GLN A 129 3.51 -8.01 24.67
C GLN A 129 3.07 -9.00 25.75
N GLU A 130 3.10 -8.57 27.02
CA GLU A 130 2.68 -9.42 28.15
C GLU A 130 1.16 -9.62 28.20
N GLU A 131 0.35 -8.64 27.75
CA GLU A 131 -1.07 -8.79 27.57
C GLU A 131 -1.42 -9.63 26.33
N LEU A 132 -0.67 -9.48 25.24
CA LEU A 132 -0.87 -10.26 24.02
C LEU A 132 -0.58 -11.75 24.28
N ASP A 133 0.51 -12.06 24.99
CA ASP A 133 0.87 -13.44 25.34
C ASP A 133 -0.15 -14.09 26.29
N LYS A 134 -0.91 -13.30 27.04
CA LYS A 134 -1.98 -13.78 27.93
C LYS A 134 -3.35 -13.88 27.24
N SER A 135 -3.57 -13.14 26.17
CA SER A 135 -4.91 -13.01 25.56
C SER A 135 -5.10 -13.77 24.25
N VAL A 136 -4.01 -14.18 23.59
CA VAL A 136 -4.09 -14.87 22.30
C VAL A 136 -4.07 -16.40 22.54
N VAL A 137 -5.22 -16.95 22.86
CA VAL A 137 -5.47 -18.39 22.66
C VAL A 137 -5.83 -18.52 21.18
N PHE A 138 -4.86 -18.92 20.36
CA PHE A 138 -5.15 -19.38 19.01
C PHE A 138 -5.95 -20.68 19.14
N GLY A 139 -7.27 -20.59 18.93
CA GLY A 139 -8.09 -21.76 18.68
C GLY A 139 -7.58 -22.50 17.44
N GLU A 140 -7.93 -23.78 17.32
CA GLU A 140 -7.63 -24.49 16.07
C GLU A 140 -8.15 -23.70 14.87
N PRO A 141 -7.36 -23.66 13.75
CA PRO A 141 -7.78 -22.93 12.56
C PRO A 141 -9.12 -23.49 12.08
N VAL A 142 -10.17 -22.69 12.19
CA VAL A 142 -11.46 -23.02 11.62
C VAL A 142 -11.31 -22.97 10.12
N GLN A 143 -11.33 -24.13 9.48
CA GLN A 143 -11.42 -24.18 8.02
C GLN A 143 -12.80 -23.61 7.63
N PRO A 144 -12.85 -22.54 6.83
CA PRO A 144 -14.12 -22.05 6.34
C PRO A 144 -14.79 -23.17 5.55
N PRO A 145 -16.12 -23.35 5.68
CA PRO A 145 -16.82 -24.35 4.90
C PRO A 145 -16.56 -24.08 3.41
N LEU A 146 -16.25 -25.14 2.67
CA LEU A 146 -16.16 -25.07 1.21
C LEU A 146 -17.54 -24.65 0.71
N ILE A 147 -17.67 -23.42 0.25
CA ILE A 147 -18.88 -22.96 -0.43
C ILE A 147 -18.84 -23.60 -1.82
N GLU A 148 -19.58 -24.68 -2.00
CA GLU A 148 -19.90 -25.19 -3.33
C GLU A 148 -20.86 -24.21 -3.99
N VAL A 149 -20.35 -23.43 -4.95
CA VAL A 149 -21.19 -22.55 -5.76
C VAL A 149 -21.74 -23.38 -6.90
N GLU A 150 -22.99 -23.83 -6.79
CA GLU A 150 -23.72 -24.38 -7.92
C GLU A 150 -24.05 -23.24 -8.89
N TYR A 151 -23.43 -23.28 -10.06
CA TYR A 151 -23.81 -22.39 -11.16
C TYR A 151 -24.97 -22.99 -11.93
N PRO A 152 -26.10 -22.29 -12.10
CA PRO A 152 -27.18 -22.77 -12.93
C PRO A 152 -26.70 -23.05 -14.38
N GLU A 153 -27.07 -24.18 -14.93
CA GLU A 153 -26.61 -24.59 -16.26
C GLU A 153 -27.22 -23.72 -17.41
N GLU A 154 -28.29 -23.02 -17.13
CA GLU A 154 -28.95 -22.13 -18.08
C GLU A 154 -28.28 -20.75 -18.11
N GLY A 155 -27.58 -20.45 -19.20
CA GLY A 155 -26.99 -19.13 -19.47
C GLY A 155 -25.51 -19.12 -19.92
N ARG A 156 -24.90 -20.26 -20.12
CA ARG A 156 -23.53 -20.36 -20.63
C ARG A 156 -23.47 -20.28 -22.17
N SER A 157 -23.73 -19.13 -22.74
CA SER A 157 -23.21 -18.87 -24.09
C SER A 157 -21.89 -18.07 -23.94
N GLY A 158 -20.75 -18.73 -24.15
CA GLY A 158 -19.50 -18.08 -24.53
C GLY A 158 -18.36 -17.94 -23.53
N ALA A 159 -18.47 -18.33 -22.28
CA ALA A 159 -17.32 -18.28 -21.37
C ALA A 159 -16.56 -19.62 -21.41
N ARG A 160 -15.36 -19.64 -22.00
CA ARG A 160 -14.41 -20.75 -21.83
C ARG A 160 -13.98 -20.90 -20.40
N ARG A 161 -14.16 -22.09 -19.83
CA ARG A 161 -13.59 -22.46 -18.54
C ARG A 161 -12.06 -22.29 -18.59
N PRO A 162 -11.42 -21.60 -17.63
CA PRO A 162 -9.97 -21.63 -17.55
C PRO A 162 -9.54 -23.08 -17.21
N GLU A 163 -8.69 -23.66 -18.03
CA GLU A 163 -8.08 -24.95 -17.74
C GLU A 163 -7.23 -24.83 -16.47
N ARG A 164 -7.43 -25.75 -15.52
CA ARG A 164 -6.58 -25.86 -14.34
C ARG A 164 -5.17 -26.20 -14.81
N LEU A 165 -4.23 -25.31 -14.55
CA LEU A 165 -2.81 -25.62 -14.60
C LEU A 165 -2.52 -26.69 -13.55
N LYS A 166 -1.97 -27.82 -13.97
CA LYS A 166 -1.48 -28.88 -13.12
C LYS A 166 -0.17 -28.50 -12.43
#